data_80c5289d485180dd31fde79d4ff9e1c3
#
_entry.id   80c5289d485180dd31fde79d4ff9e1c3
#
_cell.length_a   1.000
_cell.length_b   1.000
_cell.length_c   1.000
_cell.angle_alpha   90.00
_cell.angle_beta   90.00
_cell.angle_gamma   90.00
#
_symmetry.space_group_name_H-M   'P 1'
#
loop_
_entity.id
_entity.type
_entity.pdbx_description
1 polymer ?
#
loop_
_entity_poly.entity_id
_entity_poly.type
_entity_poly.pdbx_seq_one_letter_code
_entity_poly.pdbx_strand_id
1 'polypeptide(L)'
;MESIRVLLFGAAADRAGSRETLVPAGEMTLDELWPLLAERYPDLSPMRDTLAFAVNGEYARVEDGVSPGDEIAVLPPVSGG
;
A
#
# COMPACT_ATOMS: atom_id res chain seq x y z
N MET A 1 11.72 -5.13 -15.79
CA MET A 1 10.88 -5.83 -14.80
C MET A 1 9.79 -4.90 -14.33
N GLU A 2 8.57 -5.38 -14.34
CA GLU A 2 7.44 -4.58 -13.90
C GLU A 2 7.36 -4.56 -12.38
N SER A 3 7.15 -3.39 -11.81
CA SER A 3 6.97 -3.26 -10.37
C SER A 3 6.05 -2.09 -10.05
N ILE A 4 5.42 -2.18 -8.89
CA ILE A 4 4.55 -1.14 -8.37
C ILE A 4 5.28 -0.54 -7.16
N ARG A 5 5.39 0.77 -7.14
CA ARG A 5 6.07 1.48 -6.06
C ARG A 5 5.07 1.76 -4.94
N VAL A 6 5.44 1.35 -3.73
CA VAL A 6 4.59 1.55 -2.56
C VAL A 6 5.32 2.41 -1.55
N LEU A 7 4.69 3.52 -1.18
CA LEU A 7 5.19 4.41 -0.14
C LEU A 7 4.42 4.14 1.14
N LEU A 8 5.14 4.07 2.26
CA LEU A 8 4.56 3.78 3.55
C LEU A 8 4.72 4.99 4.46
N PHE A 9 3.66 5.37 5.14
CA PHE A 9 3.63 6.56 5.99
C PHE A 9 3.20 6.24 7.42
N GLY A 10 3.67 7.05 8.36
CA GLY A 10 3.25 6.99 9.74
C GLY A 10 3.43 5.62 10.37
N ALA A 11 2.40 5.13 11.04
CA ALA A 11 2.45 3.84 11.72
C ALA A 11 2.73 2.68 10.78
N ALA A 12 2.28 2.78 9.53
CA ALA A 12 2.56 1.73 8.54
C ALA A 12 4.06 1.64 8.25
N ALA A 13 4.72 2.79 8.10
CA ALA A 13 6.16 2.81 7.89
C ALA A 13 6.91 2.27 9.10
N ASP A 14 6.45 2.62 10.29
CA ASP A 14 7.07 2.15 11.54
C ASP A 14 6.95 0.63 11.67
N ARG A 15 5.79 0.08 11.36
CA ARG A 15 5.58 -1.36 11.44
C ARG A 15 6.35 -2.13 10.39
N ALA A 16 6.44 -1.58 9.20
CA ALA A 16 7.19 -2.23 8.11
C ALA A 16 8.68 -2.07 8.28
N GLY A 17 9.12 -1.04 9.01
CA GLY A 17 10.54 -0.72 9.10
C GLY A 17 11.08 -0.17 7.80
N SER A 18 10.21 0.38 6.94
CA SER A 18 10.59 0.88 5.64
C SER A 18 9.62 1.97 5.21
N ARG A 19 10.10 2.92 4.45
CA ARG A 19 9.26 4.01 3.91
C ARG A 19 8.85 3.78 2.47
N GLU A 20 9.50 2.85 1.81
CA GLU A 20 9.26 2.61 0.39
C GLU A 20 9.63 1.18 0.05
N THR A 21 8.87 0.58 -0.85
CA THR A 21 9.22 -0.72 -1.39
C THR A 21 8.74 -0.82 -2.83
N LEU A 22 9.40 -1.67 -3.60
CA LEU A 22 8.97 -2.01 -4.95
C LEU A 22 8.42 -3.43 -4.90
N VAL A 23 7.17 -3.58 -5.32
CA VAL A 23 6.53 -4.90 -5.35
C VAL A 23 6.51 -5.36 -6.80
N PRO A 24 7.24 -6.44 -7.14
CA PRO A 24 7.20 -7.00 -8.49
C PRO A 24 5.78 -7.51 -8.76
N ALA A 25 5.10 -6.86 -9.69
CA ALA A 25 3.71 -7.21 -9.99
C ALA A 25 3.27 -6.54 -11.27
N GLY A 26 2.32 -7.16 -11.96
CA GLY A 26 1.65 -6.57 -13.08
C GLY A 26 0.40 -5.82 -12.64
N GLU A 27 -0.54 -5.62 -13.56
CA GLU A 27 -1.80 -4.96 -13.24
C GLU A 27 -2.63 -5.81 -12.29
N MET A 28 -3.21 -5.14 -11.28
CA MET A 28 -4.06 -5.82 -10.30
C MET A 28 -4.88 -4.77 -9.55
N THR A 29 -5.78 -5.22 -8.68
CA THR A 29 -6.48 -4.30 -7.80
C THR A 29 -5.66 -4.07 -6.54
N LEU A 30 -5.99 -3.02 -5.78
CA LEU A 30 -5.36 -2.79 -4.49
C LEU A 30 -5.60 -3.96 -3.54
N ASP A 31 -6.80 -4.57 -3.62
CA ASP A 31 -7.12 -5.72 -2.80
C ASP A 31 -6.23 -6.91 -3.10
N GLU A 32 -5.82 -7.06 -4.36
CA GLU A 32 -4.87 -8.09 -4.76
C GLU A 32 -3.42 -7.74 -4.41
N LEU A 33 -3.09 -6.46 -4.41
CA LEU A 33 -1.76 -6.00 -4.04
C LEU A 33 -1.49 -6.19 -2.55
N TRP A 34 -2.50 -6.02 -1.72
CA TRP A 34 -2.34 -6.10 -0.27
C TRP A 34 -1.67 -7.40 0.21
N PRO A 35 -2.11 -8.60 -0.23
CA PRO A 35 -1.45 -9.83 0.21
C PRO A 35 0.04 -9.87 -0.11
N LEU A 36 0.44 -9.30 -1.24
CA LEU A 36 1.85 -9.25 -1.61
C LEU A 36 2.63 -8.35 -0.66
N LEU A 37 2.02 -7.23 -0.30
CA LEU A 37 2.64 -6.29 0.63
C LEU A 37 2.72 -6.88 2.04
N ALA A 38 1.66 -7.55 2.49
CA ALA A 38 1.61 -8.17 3.81
C ALA A 38 2.59 -9.34 3.92
N GLU A 39 2.85 -10.02 2.81
CA GLU A 39 3.85 -11.08 2.78
C GLU A 39 5.26 -10.52 3.01
N ARG A 40 5.55 -9.35 2.43
CA ARG A 40 6.83 -8.68 2.66
C ARG A 40 6.95 -8.11 4.06
N TYR A 41 5.86 -7.60 4.59
CA TYR A 41 5.81 -6.94 5.89
C TYR A 41 4.64 -7.49 6.71
N PRO A 42 4.82 -8.67 7.32
CA PRO A 42 3.73 -9.31 8.06
C PRO A 42 3.12 -8.46 9.16
N ASP A 43 3.90 -7.56 9.73
CA ASP A 43 3.41 -6.69 10.80
C ASP A 43 2.36 -5.68 10.33
N LEU A 44 2.19 -5.54 9.02
CA LEU A 44 1.14 -4.68 8.47
C LEU A 44 -0.23 -5.35 8.49
N SER A 45 -0.28 -6.68 8.50
CA SER A 45 -1.54 -7.40 8.43
C SER A 45 -2.60 -6.93 9.44
N PRO A 46 -2.25 -6.74 10.72
CA PRO A 46 -3.26 -6.30 11.70
C PRO A 46 -3.80 -4.90 11.43
N MET A 47 -3.12 -4.12 10.60
CA MET A 47 -3.52 -2.74 10.31
C MET A 47 -4.45 -2.62 9.11
N ARG A 48 -4.75 -3.74 8.44
CA ARG A 48 -5.47 -3.71 7.15
C ARG A 48 -6.70 -2.82 7.17
N ASP A 49 -7.54 -2.96 8.19
CA ASP A 49 -8.81 -2.26 8.27
C ASP A 49 -8.67 -0.78 8.63
N THR A 50 -7.50 -0.38 9.10
CA THR A 50 -7.28 1.00 9.52
C THR A 50 -6.49 1.82 8.51
N LEU A 51 -5.96 1.18 7.46
CA LEU A 51 -5.15 1.86 6.48
C LEU A 51 -5.98 2.36 5.30
N ALA A 52 -5.60 3.51 4.79
CA ALA A 52 -6.16 4.04 3.55
C ALA A 52 -5.10 3.95 2.46
N PHE A 53 -5.54 3.95 1.22
CA PHE A 53 -4.65 3.89 0.07
C PHE A 53 -4.89 5.09 -0.83
N ALA A 54 -3.81 5.54 -1.45
CA ALA A 54 -3.89 6.53 -2.51
C ALA A 54 -3.08 6.04 -3.70
N VAL A 55 -3.55 6.30 -4.89
CA VAL A 55 -2.88 5.93 -6.13
C VAL A 55 -2.55 7.23 -6.87
N ASN A 56 -1.27 7.46 -7.09
CA ASN A 56 -0.80 8.67 -7.78
C ASN A 56 -1.37 9.96 -7.17
N GLY A 57 -1.43 9.99 -5.84
CA GLY A 57 -1.86 11.17 -5.10
C GLY A 57 -3.35 11.31 -4.87
N GLU A 58 -4.15 10.33 -5.28
CA GLU A 58 -5.61 10.37 -5.09
C GLU A 58 -6.06 9.18 -4.26
N TYR A 59 -6.95 9.43 -3.30
CA TYR A 59 -7.50 8.35 -2.51
C TYR A 59 -8.18 7.31 -3.41
N ALA A 60 -8.00 6.06 -3.07
CA ALA A 60 -8.47 4.95 -3.88
C ALA A 60 -9.18 3.91 -3.01
N ARG A 61 -10.01 3.11 -3.66
CA ARG A 61 -10.71 2.00 -3.03
C ARG A 61 -9.96 0.70 -3.31
N VAL A 62 -10.23 -0.32 -2.51
CA VAL A 62 -9.55 -1.61 -2.67
C VAL A 62 -9.86 -2.28 -4.01
N GLU A 63 -11.00 -1.97 -4.63
CA GLU A 63 -11.35 -2.52 -5.94
C GLU A 63 -10.72 -1.75 -7.10
N ASP A 64 -10.06 -0.62 -6.83
CA ASP A 64 -9.43 0.17 -7.88
C ASP A 64 -8.19 -0.53 -8.41
N GLY A 65 -7.96 -0.40 -9.70
CA GLY A 65 -6.82 -1.01 -10.36
C GLY A 65 -5.54 -0.23 -10.16
N VAL A 66 -4.43 -0.96 -10.12
CA VAL A 66 -3.09 -0.37 -10.09
C VAL A 66 -2.25 -1.06 -11.16
N SER A 67 -1.28 -0.35 -11.67
CA SER A 67 -0.42 -0.83 -12.77
C SER A 67 1.04 -0.55 -12.46
N PRO A 68 1.95 -1.29 -13.10
CA PRO A 68 3.37 -0.97 -12.99
C PRO A 68 3.62 0.48 -13.36
N GLY A 69 4.45 1.14 -12.57
CA GLY A 69 4.72 2.56 -12.75
C GLY A 69 3.85 3.46 -11.88
N ASP A 70 2.76 2.93 -11.34
CA ASP A 70 1.94 3.69 -10.41
C ASP A 70 2.63 3.80 -9.05
N GLU A 71 2.30 4.88 -8.34
CA GLU A 71 2.79 5.11 -6.99
C GLU A 71 1.64 4.96 -6.02
N ILE A 72 1.75 3.98 -5.12
CA ILE A 72 0.72 3.68 -4.13
C ILE A 72 1.20 4.23 -2.79
N ALA A 73 0.35 4.97 -2.12
CA ALA A 73 0.63 5.43 -0.76
C ALA A 73 -0.24 4.64 0.22
N VAL A 74 0.41 4.10 1.25
CA VAL A 74 -0.27 3.44 2.37
C VAL A 74 -0.30 4.44 3.51
N LEU A 75 -1.48 4.91 3.84
CA LEU A 75 -1.67 6.02 4.76
C LEU A 75 -2.30 5.55 6.08
N PRO A 76 -1.83 6.09 7.21
CA PRO A 76 -2.47 5.77 8.48
C PRO A 76 -3.88 6.37 8.53
N PRO A 77 -4.73 5.88 9.44
CA PRO A 77 -6.06 6.46 9.56
C PRO A 77 -5.95 7.92 10.00
N VAL A 78 -6.80 8.72 9.40
CA VAL A 78 -6.92 10.09 9.83
C VAL A 78 -7.66 10.04 11.17
N SER A 79 -6.98 10.39 12.24
CA SER A 79 -7.67 10.52 13.52
C SER A 79 -8.66 11.64 13.31
N GLY A 80 -9.90 11.28 13.17
CA GLY A 80 -10.93 12.19 12.84
C GLY A 80 -11.09 13.24 13.93
N GLY A 81 -10.47 14.19 13.79
CA GLY A 81 -10.64 15.24 14.75
C GLY A 81 -11.94 15.05 15.47
#